data_e88ab40445509a6d3180369add8d74f0
#
_entry.id   e88ab40445509a6d3180369add8d74f0
#
_cell.length_a   1.000
_cell.length_b   1.000
_cell.length_c   1.000
_cell.angle_alpha   90.00
_cell.angle_beta   90.00
_cell.angle_gamma   90.00
#
_symmetry.space_group_name_H-M   'P 1'
#
loop_
_entity.id
_entity.type
_entity.pdbx_description
1 polymer ?
#
loop_
_entity_poly.entity_id
_entity_poly.type
_entity_poly.pdbx_seq_one_letter_code
_entity_poly.pdbx_strand_id
1 'polypeptide(L)'
;MIAYSKRLAKHITEITLVFKRTPHMIFRMLAREHLSSNILVIRIQPDEGISLCFSAKLPGPGMKLEPVTMDFDYYSAFGTKLSNAYERLLRDCLSGDQTLYARRDAVEALWKIITPILNAWKGEKVKSIPIYRAGSWGPKEADEFINKDHRKWRIL
;
A
#
# COMPACT_ATOMS: atom_id res chain seq x y z
N MET A 1 1.31 -3.71 -6.10
CA MET A 1 0.29 -3.04 -6.96
C MET A 1 -0.23 -1.84 -6.20
N ILE A 2 -0.41 -0.72 -6.86
CA ILE A 2 -0.92 0.53 -6.28
C ILE A 2 -2.27 0.81 -6.92
N ALA A 3 -3.31 1.05 -6.12
CA ALA A 3 -4.59 1.55 -6.58
C ALA A 3 -4.79 2.97 -6.04
N TYR A 4 -5.14 3.89 -6.92
CA TYR A 4 -5.51 5.26 -6.56
C TYR A 4 -6.89 5.58 -7.10
N SER A 5 -7.75 6.12 -6.27
CA SER A 5 -9.12 6.40 -6.68
C SER A 5 -9.74 7.52 -5.84
N LYS A 6 -10.67 8.27 -6.44
CA LYS A 6 -11.42 9.34 -5.76
C LYS A 6 -12.66 8.79 -5.06
N ARG A 7 -13.01 9.35 -3.90
CA ARG A 7 -14.24 9.03 -3.16
C ARG A 7 -14.38 7.55 -2.79
N LEU A 8 -13.26 6.91 -2.44
CA LEU A 8 -13.29 5.58 -1.83
C LEU A 8 -13.95 5.61 -0.45
N ALA A 9 -14.21 4.44 0.12
CA ALA A 9 -14.84 4.28 1.43
C ALA A 9 -14.04 4.97 2.55
N LYS A 10 -12.71 4.99 2.43
CA LYS A 10 -11.80 5.66 3.38
C LYS A 10 -10.73 6.45 2.64
N HIS A 11 -10.26 7.54 3.25
CA HIS A 11 -9.13 8.33 2.78
C HIS A 11 -7.84 7.82 3.43
N ILE A 12 -7.27 6.78 2.85
CA ILE A 12 -6.07 6.11 3.34
C ILE A 12 -5.10 5.91 2.19
N THR A 13 -3.81 6.09 2.47
CA THR A 13 -2.73 5.74 1.56
C THR A 13 -1.79 4.78 2.27
N GLU A 14 -1.67 3.58 1.74
CA GLU A 14 -0.73 2.57 2.25
C GLU A 14 -0.06 1.80 1.12
N ILE A 15 1.10 1.24 1.42
CA ILE A 15 1.81 0.28 0.58
C ILE A 15 1.86 -1.04 1.33
N THR A 16 1.22 -2.07 0.77
CA THR A 16 1.23 -3.41 1.36
C THR A 16 2.10 -4.34 0.53
N LEU A 17 3.12 -4.91 1.17
CA LEU A 17 4.01 -5.90 0.58
C LEU A 17 3.68 -7.27 1.18
N VAL A 18 3.20 -8.19 0.34
CA VAL A 18 2.96 -9.58 0.72
C VAL A 18 4.15 -10.40 0.25
N PHE A 19 4.91 -10.95 1.20
CA PHE A 19 6.08 -11.75 0.90
C PHE A 19 5.69 -13.13 0.37
N LYS A 20 6.53 -13.67 -0.49
CA LYS A 20 6.36 -15.08 -0.93
C LYS A 20 6.56 -16.01 0.27
N ARG A 21 5.84 -17.12 0.26
CA ARG A 21 6.06 -18.16 1.25
C ARG A 21 7.47 -18.72 1.12
N THR A 22 8.11 -19.02 2.24
CA THR A 22 9.44 -19.63 2.25
C THR A 22 9.38 -21.03 1.59
N PRO A 23 10.25 -21.34 0.60
CA PRO A 23 10.23 -22.63 -0.09
C PRO A 23 10.69 -23.79 0.80
N HIS A 24 11.53 -23.51 1.80
CA HIS A 24 12.06 -24.50 2.73
C HIS A 24 11.58 -24.21 4.15
N MET A 25 10.94 -25.19 4.74
CA MET A 25 10.55 -25.16 6.15
C MET A 25 11.29 -26.28 6.88
N ILE A 26 11.96 -25.92 7.98
CA ILE A 26 12.67 -26.86 8.83
C ILE A 26 11.69 -27.90 9.44
N PHE A 27 10.44 -27.50 9.70
CA PHE A 27 9.40 -28.32 10.30
C PHE A 27 8.22 -28.54 9.34
N ARG A 28 8.44 -29.36 8.31
CA ARG A 28 7.47 -29.59 7.22
C ARG A 28 6.10 -30.14 7.64
N MET A 29 6.04 -30.93 8.71
CA MET A 29 4.78 -31.63 9.09
C MET A 29 3.76 -30.75 9.80
N LEU A 30 4.18 -29.69 10.49
CA LEU A 30 3.30 -28.85 11.30
C LEU A 30 2.95 -27.49 10.66
N ALA A 31 3.70 -27.08 9.66
CA ALA A 31 3.64 -25.72 9.13
C ALA A 31 2.77 -25.56 7.87
N ARG A 32 2.34 -26.64 7.22
CA ARG A 32 1.62 -26.55 5.93
C ARG A 32 0.23 -25.93 6.02
N GLU A 33 -0.46 -26.10 7.13
CA GLU A 33 -1.87 -25.70 7.25
C GLU A 33 -2.07 -24.27 7.82
N HIS A 34 -1.08 -23.68 8.51
CA HIS A 34 -1.27 -22.44 9.27
C HIS A 34 -0.28 -21.31 8.97
N LEU A 35 0.69 -21.49 8.07
CA LEU A 35 1.63 -20.42 7.73
C LEU A 35 1.03 -19.45 6.72
N SER A 36 0.64 -18.27 7.20
CA SER A 36 0.35 -17.11 6.35
C SER A 36 1.64 -16.49 5.83
N SER A 37 1.57 -15.83 4.68
CA SER A 37 2.67 -15.01 4.18
C SER A 37 2.95 -13.86 5.14
N ASN A 38 4.22 -13.50 5.31
CA ASN A 38 4.57 -12.27 6.02
C ASN A 38 4.03 -11.05 5.24
N ILE A 39 3.57 -10.05 5.95
CA ILE A 39 2.97 -8.86 5.35
C ILE A 39 3.62 -7.64 5.99
N LEU A 40 4.22 -6.78 5.17
CA LEU A 40 4.70 -5.47 5.57
C LEU A 40 3.73 -4.41 5.05
N VAL A 41 3.21 -3.60 5.93
CA VAL A 41 2.32 -2.48 5.63
C VAL A 41 3.01 -1.18 5.99
N ILE A 42 3.17 -0.30 5.01
CA ILE A 42 3.70 1.05 5.19
C ILE A 42 2.51 2.00 5.06
N ARG A 43 2.07 2.59 6.16
CA ARG A 43 1.01 3.59 6.21
C ARG A 43 1.62 4.96 5.95
N ILE A 44 1.10 5.66 4.94
CA ILE A 44 1.59 6.97 4.52
C ILE A 44 0.69 8.08 5.08
N GLN A 45 -0.63 7.85 5.10
CA GLN A 45 -1.61 8.77 5.68
C GLN A 45 -2.95 8.05 5.93
N PRO A 46 -3.77 8.50 6.92
CA PRO A 46 -3.55 9.64 7.81
C PRO A 46 -2.63 9.33 8.99
N ASP A 47 -2.50 8.07 9.37
CA ASP A 47 -1.75 7.63 10.54
C ASP A 47 -0.47 6.94 10.07
N GLU A 48 0.61 7.73 10.01
CA GLU A 48 1.88 7.26 9.48
C GLU A 48 2.53 6.22 10.37
N GLY A 49 2.99 5.12 9.76
CA GLY A 49 3.58 4.03 10.52
C GLY A 49 3.93 2.82 9.66
N ILE A 50 4.48 1.82 10.32
CA ILE A 50 4.90 0.56 9.69
C ILE A 50 4.38 -0.59 10.53
N SER A 51 3.72 -1.57 9.91
CA SER A 51 3.29 -2.81 10.56
C SER A 51 3.92 -4.00 9.84
N LEU A 52 4.51 -4.91 10.60
CA LEU A 52 5.04 -6.16 10.09
C LEU A 52 4.31 -7.33 10.74
N CYS A 53 3.51 -8.05 9.96
CA CYS A 53 2.86 -9.28 10.38
C CYS A 53 3.69 -10.50 9.95
N PHE A 54 4.00 -11.37 10.89
CA PHE A 54 4.76 -12.61 10.66
C PHE A 54 4.32 -13.71 11.62
N SER A 55 4.65 -14.95 11.30
CA SER A 55 4.34 -16.08 12.16
C SER A 55 5.45 -16.30 13.18
N ALA A 56 5.10 -16.35 14.45
CA ALA A 56 6.00 -16.65 15.55
C ALA A 56 5.57 -17.95 16.28
N LYS A 57 6.53 -18.64 16.88
CA LYS A 57 6.24 -19.79 17.73
C LYS A 57 5.60 -19.34 19.03
N LEU A 58 4.46 -19.92 19.36
CA LEU A 58 3.82 -19.71 20.65
C LEU A 58 4.73 -20.25 21.79
N PRO A 59 4.97 -19.50 22.87
CA PRO A 59 5.66 -20.03 24.05
C PRO A 59 4.96 -21.26 24.63
N GLY A 60 5.74 -22.25 25.04
CA GLY A 60 5.19 -23.48 25.63
C GLY A 60 5.58 -24.74 24.86
N PRO A 61 5.05 -25.91 25.30
CA PRO A 61 5.31 -27.19 24.67
C PRO A 61 4.67 -27.28 23.26
N GLY A 62 5.34 -27.96 22.35
CA GLY A 62 4.87 -28.14 20.99
C GLY A 62 5.31 -27.01 20.05
N MET A 63 5.00 -27.18 18.75
CA MET A 63 5.39 -26.27 17.67
C MET A 63 4.11 -25.62 17.07
N LYS A 64 3.47 -24.77 17.87
CA LYS A 64 2.30 -24.00 17.42
C LYS A 64 2.78 -22.63 16.93
N LEU A 65 2.40 -22.25 15.71
CA LEU A 65 2.70 -20.95 15.11
C LEU A 65 1.45 -20.09 15.12
N GLU A 66 1.63 -18.83 15.52
CA GLU A 66 0.56 -17.83 15.52
C GLU A 66 1.03 -16.55 14.79
N PRO A 67 0.14 -15.85 14.10
CA PRO A 67 0.47 -14.55 13.51
C PRO A 67 0.69 -13.53 14.62
N VAL A 68 1.80 -12.81 14.51
CA VAL A 68 2.17 -11.72 15.42
C VAL A 68 2.39 -10.46 14.59
N THR A 69 1.98 -9.31 15.09
CA THR A 69 2.19 -8.03 14.44
C THR A 69 3.12 -7.15 15.28
N MET A 70 4.14 -6.61 14.65
CA MET A 70 4.96 -5.53 15.18
C MET A 70 4.49 -4.23 14.53
N ASP A 71 4.12 -3.26 15.35
CA ASP A 71 3.66 -1.95 14.90
C ASP A 71 4.63 -0.86 15.35
N PHE A 72 4.99 -0.01 14.39
CA PHE A 72 5.62 1.28 14.61
C PHE A 72 4.66 2.38 14.18
N ASP A 73 4.41 3.31 15.07
CA ASP A 73 3.56 4.47 14.85
C ASP A 73 4.34 5.75 15.16
N TYR A 74 4.38 6.70 14.24
CA TYR A 74 5.15 7.93 14.38
C TYR A 74 4.68 8.78 15.54
N TYR A 75 3.37 8.90 15.76
CA TYR A 75 2.84 9.69 16.84
C TYR A 75 3.21 9.10 18.20
N SER A 76 3.08 7.79 18.35
CA SER A 76 3.44 7.09 19.59
C SER A 76 4.94 7.15 19.87
N ALA A 77 5.78 7.10 18.85
CA ALA A 77 7.23 7.10 18.99
C ALA A 77 7.81 8.49 19.30
N PHE A 78 7.26 9.55 18.71
CA PHE A 78 7.84 10.89 18.77
C PHE A 78 6.96 11.92 19.50
N GLY A 79 5.74 11.57 19.88
CA GLY A 79 4.80 12.46 20.58
C GLY A 79 4.35 13.68 19.79
N THR A 80 4.66 13.74 18.48
CA THR A 80 4.42 14.91 17.65
C THR A 80 3.53 14.54 16.46
N LYS A 81 2.44 15.27 16.28
CA LYS A 81 1.68 15.19 15.03
C LYS A 81 2.52 15.72 13.89
N LEU A 82 2.56 14.96 12.80
CA LEU A 82 3.21 15.42 11.60
C LEU A 82 2.48 16.64 11.03
N SER A 83 3.26 17.66 10.66
CA SER A 83 2.73 18.86 10.03
C SER A 83 2.02 18.52 8.72
N ASN A 84 1.00 19.31 8.37
CA ASN A 84 0.38 19.20 7.05
C ASN A 84 1.44 19.33 5.95
N ALA A 85 1.36 18.47 4.93
CA ALA A 85 2.33 18.46 3.83
C ALA A 85 2.48 19.84 3.16
N TYR A 86 1.40 20.62 3.02
CA TYR A 86 1.45 21.98 2.46
C TYR A 86 2.14 22.97 3.38
N GLU A 87 1.98 22.87 4.69
CA GLU A 87 2.68 23.70 5.67
C GLU A 87 4.19 23.53 5.52
N ARG A 88 4.64 22.29 5.43
CA ARG A 88 6.05 21.97 5.23
C ARG A 88 6.57 22.51 3.89
N LEU A 89 5.85 22.28 2.79
CA LEU A 89 6.23 22.80 1.49
C LEU A 89 6.34 24.34 1.47
N LEU A 90 5.39 25.05 2.08
CA LEU A 90 5.43 26.51 2.18
C LEU A 90 6.65 26.98 2.98
N ARG A 91 6.95 26.34 4.09
CA ARG A 91 8.12 26.63 4.89
C ARG A 91 9.41 26.38 4.12
N ASP A 92 9.53 25.25 3.43
CA ASP A 92 10.68 24.89 2.60
C ASP A 92 10.85 25.91 1.45
N CYS A 93 9.75 26.39 0.85
CA CYS A 93 9.78 27.45 -0.14
C CYS A 93 10.35 28.76 0.42
N LEU A 94 9.91 29.17 1.61
CA LEU A 94 10.39 30.40 2.26
C LEU A 94 11.87 30.31 2.67
N SER A 95 12.34 29.12 3.03
CA SER A 95 13.75 28.89 3.38
C SER A 95 14.66 28.59 2.18
N GLY A 96 14.10 28.46 0.98
CA GLY A 96 14.85 28.12 -0.24
C GLY A 96 15.26 26.64 -0.32
N ASP A 97 14.70 25.77 0.52
CA ASP A 97 14.95 24.33 0.49
C ASP A 97 14.16 23.66 -0.63
N GLN A 98 14.87 23.11 -1.62
CA GLN A 98 14.28 22.46 -2.79
C GLN A 98 14.14 20.94 -2.65
N THR A 99 14.48 20.36 -1.50
CA THR A 99 14.59 18.91 -1.30
C THR A 99 13.29 18.16 -1.62
N LEU A 100 12.14 18.73 -1.29
CA LEU A 100 10.83 18.10 -1.51
C LEU A 100 10.14 18.53 -2.81
N TYR A 101 10.76 19.41 -3.60
CA TYR A 101 10.18 19.88 -4.85
C TYR A 101 10.57 19.00 -6.03
N ALA A 102 9.57 18.66 -6.84
CA ALA A 102 9.82 17.91 -8.06
C ALA A 102 10.55 18.80 -9.10
N ARG A 103 11.65 18.30 -9.64
CA ARG A 103 12.36 18.98 -10.73
C ARG A 103 11.54 18.90 -12.02
N ARG A 104 11.72 19.88 -12.89
CA ARG A 104 11.03 19.96 -14.17
C ARG A 104 11.23 18.70 -15.03
N ASP A 105 12.46 18.22 -15.14
CA ASP A 105 12.81 17.03 -15.91
C ASP A 105 12.10 15.74 -15.38
N ALA A 106 11.97 15.63 -14.05
CA ALA A 106 11.22 14.52 -13.44
C ALA A 106 9.72 14.59 -13.78
N VAL A 107 9.12 15.79 -13.70
CA VAL A 107 7.71 16.01 -14.09
C VAL A 107 7.48 15.67 -15.56
N GLU A 108 8.38 16.12 -16.45
CA GLU A 108 8.32 15.81 -17.88
C GLU A 108 8.43 14.29 -18.14
N ALA A 109 9.33 13.59 -17.43
CA ALA A 109 9.48 12.15 -17.54
C ALA A 109 8.22 11.41 -17.06
N LEU A 110 7.60 11.85 -15.96
CA LEU A 110 6.34 11.27 -15.48
C LEU A 110 5.22 11.44 -16.50
N TRP A 111 5.09 12.61 -17.14
CA TRP A 111 4.10 12.83 -18.19
C TRP A 111 4.33 11.94 -19.41
N LYS A 112 5.58 11.67 -19.79
CA LYS A 112 5.90 10.74 -20.88
C LYS A 112 5.40 9.32 -20.61
N ILE A 113 5.39 8.89 -19.35
CA ILE A 113 4.87 7.57 -18.94
C ILE A 113 3.34 7.55 -18.96
N ILE A 114 2.69 8.58 -18.44
CA ILE A 114 1.23 8.60 -18.23
C ILE A 114 0.46 8.98 -19.51
N THR A 115 0.99 9.89 -20.33
CA THR A 115 0.31 10.39 -21.52
C THR A 115 -0.14 9.30 -22.50
N PRO A 116 0.66 8.26 -22.82
CA PRO A 116 0.22 7.16 -23.67
C PRO A 116 -1.00 6.42 -23.13
N ILE A 117 -1.08 6.22 -21.79
CA ILE A 117 -2.22 5.58 -21.14
C ILE A 117 -3.46 6.45 -21.27
N LEU A 118 -3.35 7.76 -20.99
CA LEU A 118 -4.46 8.70 -21.12
C LEU A 118 -4.96 8.79 -22.57
N ASN A 119 -4.06 8.77 -23.54
CA ASN A 119 -4.42 8.78 -24.96
C ASN A 119 -5.12 7.48 -25.39
N ALA A 120 -4.68 6.32 -24.86
CA ALA A 120 -5.35 5.05 -25.08
C ALA A 120 -6.78 5.06 -24.51
N TRP A 121 -7.00 5.68 -23.36
CA TRP A 121 -8.33 5.81 -22.74
C TRP A 121 -9.24 6.78 -23.49
N LYS A 122 -8.71 7.81 -24.15
CA LYS A 122 -9.48 8.75 -24.96
C LYS A 122 -9.82 8.18 -26.35
N GLY A 123 -9.09 7.16 -26.78
CA GLY A 123 -9.31 6.52 -28.08
C GLY A 123 -10.50 5.55 -28.07
N GLU A 124 -11.07 5.28 -29.25
CA GLU A 124 -12.23 4.39 -29.43
C GLU A 124 -12.01 2.93 -29.00
N LYS A 125 -10.78 2.54 -28.66
CA LYS A 125 -10.42 1.17 -28.25
C LYS A 125 -10.91 0.81 -26.86
N VAL A 126 -11.17 1.80 -25.99
CA VAL A 126 -11.71 1.58 -24.64
C VAL A 126 -13.20 1.85 -24.66
N LYS A 127 -14.00 0.80 -24.78
CA LYS A 127 -15.46 0.89 -24.88
C LYS A 127 -16.14 1.51 -23.66
N SER A 128 -15.59 1.31 -22.47
CA SER A 128 -16.08 1.95 -21.23
C SER A 128 -14.99 1.95 -20.16
N ILE A 129 -14.93 3.01 -19.39
CA ILE A 129 -14.13 3.05 -18.14
C ILE A 129 -15.05 2.58 -17.01
N PRO A 130 -14.62 1.61 -16.19
CA PRO A 130 -15.42 1.14 -15.06
C PRO A 130 -15.79 2.27 -14.10
N ILE A 131 -17.07 2.31 -13.72
CA ILE A 131 -17.62 3.32 -12.81
C ILE A 131 -18.00 2.62 -11.50
N TYR A 132 -17.74 3.26 -10.38
CA TYR A 132 -18.11 2.76 -9.07
C TYR A 132 -18.84 3.80 -8.24
N ARG A 133 -19.63 3.33 -7.27
CA ARG A 133 -20.37 4.19 -6.35
C ARG A 133 -19.44 4.89 -5.38
N ALA A 134 -19.65 6.19 -5.13
CA ALA A 134 -18.93 6.90 -4.08
C ALA A 134 -19.12 6.21 -2.72
N GLY A 135 -18.05 6.12 -1.92
CA GLY A 135 -18.06 5.40 -0.65
C GLY A 135 -17.89 3.88 -0.77
N SER A 136 -17.65 3.34 -1.98
CA SER A 136 -17.28 1.94 -2.18
C SER A 136 -15.76 1.75 -2.30
N TRP A 137 -15.30 0.50 -2.33
CA TRP A 137 -13.88 0.15 -2.49
C TRP A 137 -13.40 0.13 -3.95
N GLY A 138 -14.18 0.66 -4.87
CA GLY A 138 -13.86 0.71 -6.28
C GLY A 138 -14.73 -0.21 -7.13
N PRO A 139 -14.41 -0.33 -8.42
CA PRO A 139 -15.17 -1.15 -9.35
C PRO A 139 -14.85 -2.64 -9.21
N LYS A 140 -15.81 -3.51 -9.53
CA LYS A 140 -15.63 -4.98 -9.49
C LYS A 140 -14.50 -5.47 -10.40
N GLU A 141 -14.29 -4.78 -11.51
CA GLU A 141 -13.21 -5.07 -12.46
C GLU A 141 -11.82 -4.95 -11.82
N ALA A 142 -11.64 -4.11 -10.80
CA ALA A 142 -10.40 -4.04 -10.06
C ALA A 142 -10.16 -5.30 -9.23
N ASP A 143 -11.22 -5.88 -8.66
CA ASP A 143 -11.14 -7.14 -7.93
C ASP A 143 -10.88 -8.32 -8.88
N GLU A 144 -11.55 -8.34 -10.03
CA GLU A 144 -11.33 -9.34 -11.07
C GLU A 144 -9.90 -9.28 -11.60
N PHE A 145 -9.36 -8.08 -11.77
CA PHE A 145 -8.00 -7.88 -12.25
C PHE A 145 -6.96 -8.46 -11.29
N ILE A 146 -7.06 -8.15 -9.98
CA ILE A 146 -6.10 -8.63 -8.99
C ILE A 146 -6.25 -10.14 -8.71
N ASN A 147 -7.49 -10.66 -8.82
CA ASN A 147 -7.78 -12.08 -8.64
C ASN A 147 -7.14 -12.97 -9.72
N LYS A 148 -6.85 -12.45 -10.93
CA LYS A 148 -6.11 -13.19 -11.98
C LYS A 148 -4.72 -13.64 -11.49
N ASP A 149 -4.11 -12.88 -10.60
CA ASP A 149 -2.83 -13.19 -9.99
C ASP A 149 -2.97 -13.97 -8.67
N HIS A 150 -4.17 -14.49 -8.35
CA HIS A 150 -4.49 -15.13 -7.06
C HIS A 150 -4.21 -14.22 -5.85
N ARG A 151 -4.39 -12.91 -6.00
CA ARG A 151 -4.20 -11.90 -4.97
C ARG A 151 -5.53 -11.23 -4.63
N LYS A 152 -5.55 -10.53 -3.49
CA LYS A 152 -6.71 -9.76 -3.04
C LYS A 152 -6.26 -8.39 -2.54
N TRP A 153 -7.13 -7.41 -2.68
CA TRP A 153 -6.95 -6.12 -2.00
C TRP A 153 -7.05 -6.32 -0.50
N ARG A 154 -6.23 -5.62 0.24
CA ARG A 154 -6.42 -5.52 1.69
C ARG A 154 -7.62 -4.61 1.96
N ILE A 155 -8.60 -5.13 2.69
CA ILE A 155 -9.74 -4.35 3.17
C ILE A 155 -9.32 -3.67 4.47
N LEU A 156 -9.55 -2.35 4.58
CA LEU A 156 -9.08 -1.47 5.65
C LEU A 156 -10.21 -1.08 6.59
#